data_1c2804f6ba01f708da45687c727a9c8c
#
_entry.id   1c2804f6ba01f708da45687c727a9c8c
#
_cell.length_a   1.000
_cell.length_b   1.000
_cell.length_c   1.000
_cell.angle_alpha   90.00
_cell.angle_beta   90.00
_cell.angle_gamma   90.00
#
_symmetry.space_group_name_H-M   'P 1'
#
loop_
_entity.id
_entity.type
_entity.pdbx_description
1 polymer ?
#
loop_
_entity_poly.entity_id
_entity_poly.type
_entity_poly.pdbx_seq_one_letter_code
_entity_poly.pdbx_strand_id
1 'polypeptide(L)'
;MADVEYVVGRAWEAMSEQYVMEVGKDSFAPVRKASLEDWKQSVEDSTKDGAEAPIYQEYPAMSTPFLQMKYTDCMDLYGSDKPDLRIPNRVSDANQELRKCPNLVQICRVDEHLSKNFVSMITDLESPIVETWKISPHEDVDRKDVWKFVIDFMENLPKGLRENPDGAPTALVFDSSKPLNGFSALGPEGLDSILDHLPEGAGFSSLDNGDIIMFQARKNQPQQGGSTKLGEARIALYHAAVEAGLIDRDDSFKFLWVTDFPMFTPEEEGDVGQGGASGFSATHHPFTAPHSQDDYKLLFTDPLKAKADHYDLVLNGVELGGGSRRIHVAELQEFIFRDILKMEKDKIKEFSHLLKALRAGCPPHAGFAIGFDRFVAVLSGASSVRDVIAFPKNNNGVDEFAGGPGKMTKEQLQTYNLQFRRQE
;
A
#
# COMPACT_ATOMS: atom_id res chain seq x y z
N MET A 1 3.18 -4.37 19.71
CA MET A 1 3.09 -5.26 18.54
C MET A 1 2.84 -6.70 18.94
N ALA A 2 3.61 -7.33 19.80
CA ALA A 2 3.40 -8.74 20.19
C ALA A 2 1.96 -9.09 20.65
N ASP A 3 1.33 -8.23 21.46
CA ASP A 3 -0.06 -8.44 21.90
C ASP A 3 -1.05 -8.35 20.72
N VAL A 4 -0.77 -7.46 19.75
CA VAL A 4 -1.60 -7.34 18.54
C VAL A 4 -1.42 -8.56 17.65
N GLU A 5 -0.19 -9.04 17.46
CA GLU A 5 0.09 -10.27 16.71
C GLU A 5 -0.64 -11.47 17.32
N TYR A 6 -0.64 -11.57 18.65
CA TYR A 6 -1.41 -12.60 19.34
C TYR A 6 -2.92 -12.51 19.06
N VAL A 7 -3.50 -11.32 19.17
CA VAL A 7 -4.95 -11.13 18.92
C VAL A 7 -5.30 -11.40 17.46
N VAL A 8 -4.51 -10.88 16.52
CA VAL A 8 -4.73 -11.12 15.09
C VAL A 8 -4.57 -12.60 14.75
N GLY A 9 -3.55 -13.27 15.32
CA GLY A 9 -3.36 -14.70 15.16
C GLY A 9 -4.54 -15.53 15.67
N ARG A 10 -5.07 -15.20 16.84
CA ARG A 10 -6.25 -15.90 17.40
C ARG A 10 -7.53 -15.63 16.59
N ALA A 11 -7.70 -14.41 16.09
CA ALA A 11 -8.83 -14.10 15.22
C ALA A 11 -8.74 -14.86 13.89
N TRP A 12 -7.54 -14.96 13.32
CA TRP A 12 -7.27 -15.74 12.12
C TRP A 12 -7.57 -17.24 12.31
N GLU A 13 -7.05 -17.84 13.37
CA GLU A 13 -7.32 -19.24 13.72
C GLU A 13 -8.83 -19.50 13.86
N ALA A 14 -9.52 -18.66 14.66
CA ALA A 14 -10.96 -18.82 14.89
C ALA A 14 -11.78 -18.67 13.58
N MET A 15 -11.37 -17.77 12.68
CA MET A 15 -12.04 -17.62 11.39
C MET A 15 -11.74 -18.78 10.44
N SER A 16 -10.52 -19.27 10.40
CA SER A 16 -10.13 -20.43 9.57
C SER A 16 -10.78 -21.75 10.02
N GLU A 17 -11.03 -21.90 11.31
CA GLU A 17 -11.75 -23.06 11.86
C GLU A 17 -13.26 -23.02 11.61
N GLN A 18 -13.86 -21.81 11.57
CA GLN A 18 -15.31 -21.64 11.46
C GLN A 18 -15.80 -21.40 10.03
N TYR A 19 -14.96 -20.88 9.16
CA TYR A 19 -15.31 -20.56 7.79
C TYR A 19 -14.47 -21.36 6.82
N VAL A 20 -15.03 -22.47 6.37
CA VAL A 20 -14.50 -23.21 5.22
C VAL A 20 -14.70 -22.35 4.00
N MET A 21 -13.65 -21.70 3.54
CA MET A 21 -13.67 -21.03 2.25
C MET A 21 -13.27 -22.04 1.18
N GLU A 22 -14.23 -22.40 0.34
CA GLU A 22 -13.96 -23.16 -0.88
C GLU A 22 -13.25 -22.23 -1.86
N VAL A 23 -11.94 -22.30 -1.91
CA VAL A 23 -11.15 -21.63 -2.95
C VAL A 23 -11.20 -22.55 -4.16
N GLY A 24 -12.17 -22.30 -5.03
CA GLY A 24 -12.21 -22.97 -6.35
C GLY A 24 -10.96 -22.57 -7.15
N LYS A 25 -10.32 -23.54 -7.79
CA LYS A 25 -9.09 -23.36 -8.59
C LYS A 25 -9.20 -22.36 -9.74
N ASP A 26 -10.40 -21.92 -10.13
CA ASP A 26 -10.63 -21.22 -11.40
C ASP A 26 -11.42 -19.92 -11.29
N SER A 27 -11.75 -19.42 -10.12
CA SER A 27 -12.43 -18.14 -10.08
C SER A 27 -12.31 -17.44 -8.72
N PHE A 28 -11.87 -16.20 -8.74
CA PHE A 28 -12.37 -15.18 -7.84
C PHE A 28 -13.83 -14.86 -8.19
N ALA A 29 -14.65 -15.87 -8.26
CA ALA A 29 -16.07 -15.64 -8.21
C ALA A 29 -16.36 -15.16 -6.78
N PRO A 30 -17.02 -13.99 -6.61
CA PRO A 30 -17.57 -13.64 -5.32
C PRO A 30 -18.32 -14.87 -4.83
N VAL A 31 -18.06 -15.29 -3.59
CA VAL A 31 -18.78 -16.39 -2.96
C VAL A 31 -20.25 -16.14 -3.24
N ARG A 32 -20.82 -16.83 -4.23
CA ARG A 32 -22.25 -16.81 -4.45
C ARG A 32 -22.81 -17.28 -3.14
N LYS A 33 -23.66 -16.48 -2.52
CA LYS A 33 -24.41 -16.83 -1.35
C LYS A 33 -24.92 -18.27 -1.52
N ALA A 34 -24.14 -19.24 -1.06
CA ALA A 34 -24.66 -20.54 -0.80
C ALA A 34 -25.73 -20.28 0.25
N SER A 35 -26.97 -20.62 -0.04
CA SER A 35 -28.01 -20.49 0.96
C SER A 35 -27.62 -21.39 2.15
N LEU A 36 -28.04 -21.06 3.35
CA LEU A 36 -27.83 -21.92 4.51
C LEU A 36 -28.33 -23.35 4.25
N GLU A 37 -29.28 -23.51 3.32
CA GLU A 37 -29.81 -24.78 2.86
C GLU A 37 -28.84 -25.52 1.95
N ASP A 38 -28.17 -24.83 1.01
CA ASP A 38 -27.13 -25.44 0.16
C ASP A 38 -25.96 -25.94 1.01
N TRP A 39 -25.59 -25.20 2.05
CA TRP A 39 -24.55 -25.60 2.98
C TRP A 39 -24.98 -26.83 3.81
N LYS A 40 -26.20 -26.87 4.32
CA LYS A 40 -26.75 -28.04 5.05
C LYS A 40 -26.80 -29.26 4.16
N GLN A 41 -27.21 -29.08 2.91
CA GLN A 41 -27.26 -30.16 1.94
C GLN A 41 -25.86 -30.71 1.65
N SER A 42 -24.85 -29.86 1.49
CA SER A 42 -23.48 -30.27 1.24
C SER A 42 -22.87 -31.03 2.44
N VAL A 43 -23.21 -30.65 3.67
CA VAL A 43 -22.78 -31.35 4.89
C VAL A 43 -23.50 -32.69 5.03
N GLU A 44 -24.80 -32.80 4.69
CA GLU A 44 -25.54 -34.05 4.70
C GLU A 44 -25.09 -35.02 3.59
N ASP A 45 -24.70 -34.50 2.44
CA ASP A 45 -24.20 -35.31 1.33
C ASP A 45 -22.77 -35.79 1.56
N SER A 46 -21.92 -35.04 2.27
CA SER A 46 -20.57 -35.46 2.64
C SER A 46 -20.53 -36.54 3.72
N THR A 47 -21.64 -36.79 4.41
CA THR A 47 -21.75 -37.87 5.41
C THR A 47 -22.31 -39.19 4.83
N LYS A 48 -22.76 -39.16 3.55
CA LYS A 48 -23.24 -40.34 2.84
C LYS A 48 -22.23 -40.78 1.78
N ASP A 49 -21.60 -41.88 2.08
CA ASP A 49 -20.76 -42.72 1.19
C ASP A 49 -19.47 -42.07 0.64
N GLY A 50 -18.34 -42.32 1.34
CA GLY A 50 -17.00 -42.45 0.73
C GLY A 50 -16.52 -41.33 -0.23
N ALA A 51 -17.22 -40.24 -0.33
CA ALA A 51 -16.76 -39.07 -1.06
C ALA A 51 -15.54 -38.49 -0.31
N GLU A 52 -14.43 -38.32 -1.01
CA GLU A 52 -13.30 -37.57 -0.49
C GLU A 52 -13.84 -36.27 0.12
N ALA A 53 -13.54 -36.08 1.41
CA ALA A 53 -13.89 -34.83 2.07
C ALA A 53 -13.38 -33.66 1.21
N PRO A 54 -14.13 -32.56 1.05
CA PRO A 54 -13.65 -31.41 0.32
C PRO A 54 -12.27 -31.07 0.85
N ILE A 55 -11.29 -30.87 -0.04
CA ILE A 55 -9.91 -30.54 0.33
C ILE A 55 -9.99 -29.17 0.97
N TYR A 56 -10.10 -29.16 2.31
CA TYR A 56 -9.96 -27.95 3.10
C TYR A 56 -8.51 -27.51 2.93
N GLN A 57 -8.30 -26.39 2.31
CA GLN A 57 -6.99 -25.78 2.28
C GLN A 57 -6.73 -25.31 3.72
N GLU A 58 -5.88 -26.05 4.44
CA GLU A 58 -5.38 -25.59 5.72
C GLU A 58 -4.66 -24.27 5.47
N TYR A 59 -5.17 -23.19 6.04
CA TYR A 59 -4.44 -21.94 6.04
C TYR A 59 -3.14 -22.18 6.81
N PRO A 60 -1.98 -21.88 6.21
CA PRO A 60 -0.71 -22.08 6.89
C PRO A 60 -0.74 -21.30 8.20
N ALA A 61 -0.30 -21.97 9.26
CA ALA A 61 -0.16 -21.34 10.56
C ALA A 61 0.62 -20.03 10.41
N MET A 62 0.08 -18.94 10.96
CA MET A 62 0.74 -17.64 10.88
C MET A 62 2.11 -17.74 11.54
N SER A 63 3.17 -17.48 10.78
CA SER A 63 4.50 -17.38 11.34
C SER A 63 4.64 -16.05 12.10
N THR A 64 4.76 -16.12 13.40
CA THR A 64 5.12 -14.98 14.25
C THR A 64 6.57 -15.08 14.70
N PRO A 65 7.30 -13.97 14.93
CA PRO A 65 6.84 -12.59 14.75
C PRO A 65 6.74 -12.19 13.27
N PHE A 66 5.80 -11.27 12.97
CA PHE A 66 5.67 -10.70 11.62
C PHE A 66 6.93 -9.94 11.23
N LEU A 67 7.20 -9.90 9.91
CA LEU A 67 8.25 -9.06 9.37
C LEU A 67 8.01 -7.60 9.79
N GLN A 68 9.07 -6.89 10.13
CA GLN A 68 9.04 -5.47 10.43
C GLN A 68 9.93 -4.72 9.45
N MET A 69 9.40 -3.64 8.87
CA MET A 69 10.09 -2.79 7.90
C MET A 69 9.83 -1.32 8.23
N LYS A 70 10.82 -0.47 8.00
CA LYS A 70 10.65 0.98 8.17
C LYS A 70 9.91 1.56 6.98
N TYR A 71 9.17 2.64 7.20
CA TYR A 71 8.48 3.39 6.14
C TYR A 71 9.44 3.77 4.99
N THR A 72 10.64 4.26 5.32
CA THR A 72 11.63 4.62 4.30
C THR A 72 12.02 3.42 3.43
N ASP A 73 12.25 2.26 4.06
CA ASP A 73 12.62 1.04 3.33
C ASP A 73 11.46 0.53 2.47
N CYS A 74 10.22 0.66 2.95
CA CYS A 74 9.02 0.33 2.16
C CYS A 74 8.92 1.22 0.92
N MET A 75 9.13 2.52 1.09
CA MET A 75 9.06 3.49 -0.01
C MET A 75 10.22 3.30 -1.00
N ASP A 76 11.45 3.11 -0.50
CA ASP A 76 12.64 2.96 -1.35
C ASP A 76 12.62 1.64 -2.13
N LEU A 77 12.20 0.55 -1.52
CA LEU A 77 12.31 -0.79 -2.07
C LEU A 77 11.05 -1.25 -2.84
N TYR A 78 9.89 -0.78 -2.42
CA TYR A 78 8.60 -1.22 -2.98
C TYR A 78 7.78 -0.08 -3.60
N GLY A 79 8.18 1.16 -3.35
CA GLY A 79 7.45 2.34 -3.80
C GLY A 79 6.07 2.48 -3.16
N SER A 80 5.87 1.91 -1.98
CA SER A 80 4.60 1.95 -1.25
C SER A 80 4.84 1.83 0.25
N ASP A 81 4.10 2.59 1.05
CA ASP A 81 4.05 2.45 2.51
C ASP A 81 3.27 1.19 2.96
N LYS A 82 2.62 0.51 2.00
CA LYS A 82 1.87 -0.75 2.18
C LYS A 82 2.31 -1.78 1.15
N PRO A 83 3.57 -2.29 1.22
CA PRO A 83 4.09 -3.19 0.22
C PRO A 83 3.33 -4.52 0.16
N ASP A 84 3.01 -4.97 -1.05
CA ASP A 84 2.59 -6.35 -1.29
C ASP A 84 3.82 -7.23 -1.48
N LEU A 85 4.12 -8.06 -0.49
CA LEU A 85 5.26 -8.96 -0.47
C LEU A 85 5.09 -10.19 -1.38
N ARG A 86 3.91 -10.34 -1.98
CA ARG A 86 3.62 -11.41 -2.96
C ARG A 86 4.01 -11.03 -4.38
N ILE A 87 4.18 -9.73 -4.65
CA ILE A 87 4.62 -9.29 -5.99
C ILE A 87 6.00 -9.86 -6.24
N PRO A 88 6.14 -10.84 -7.17
CA PRO A 88 7.28 -11.71 -7.17
C PRO A 88 8.52 -11.03 -7.66
N ASN A 89 9.49 -11.63 -7.15
CA ASN A 89 10.69 -11.87 -7.89
C ASN A 89 11.05 -13.33 -7.78
N ARG A 90 11.49 -13.94 -8.86
CA ARG A 90 11.99 -15.30 -8.83
C ARG A 90 13.06 -15.42 -7.75
N VAL A 91 12.64 -15.92 -6.58
CA VAL A 91 13.55 -16.55 -5.63
C VAL A 91 13.22 -18.04 -5.71
N SER A 92 14.08 -18.78 -6.36
CA SER A 92 13.98 -20.22 -6.52
C SER A 92 14.23 -20.99 -5.23
N ASP A 93 14.26 -20.38 -4.05
CA ASP A 93 14.49 -21.08 -2.78
C ASP A 93 13.54 -20.65 -1.68
N ALA A 94 12.55 -21.50 -1.44
CA ALA A 94 11.54 -21.39 -0.40
C ALA A 94 12.07 -21.43 1.05
N ASN A 95 13.40 -21.43 1.26
CA ASN A 95 14.02 -21.68 2.57
C ASN A 95 14.98 -20.61 3.08
N GLN A 96 15.09 -19.44 2.44
CA GLN A 96 15.92 -18.38 3.00
C GLN A 96 15.10 -17.45 3.88
N GLU A 97 15.48 -17.40 5.16
CA GLU A 97 14.96 -16.47 6.15
C GLU A 97 14.89 -15.05 5.55
N LEU A 98 13.71 -14.43 5.55
CA LEU A 98 13.41 -13.09 5.06
C LEU A 98 14.36 -11.99 5.59
N ARG A 99 15.15 -12.30 6.60
CA ARG A 99 16.19 -11.43 7.16
C ARG A 99 17.46 -11.31 6.30
N LYS A 100 17.57 -12.08 5.22
CA LYS A 100 18.76 -12.14 4.35
C LYS A 100 18.40 -12.28 2.87
N CYS A 101 17.30 -11.70 2.41
CA CYS A 101 16.97 -11.76 1.00
C CYS A 101 17.70 -10.66 0.20
N PRO A 102 18.92 -10.90 -0.30
CA PRO A 102 19.57 -9.98 -1.24
C PRO A 102 18.97 -10.01 -2.64
N ASN A 103 17.96 -10.87 -2.89
CA ASN A 103 17.46 -11.17 -4.23
C ASN A 103 15.97 -10.88 -4.44
N LEU A 104 15.31 -10.15 -3.53
CA LEU A 104 14.03 -9.54 -3.87
C LEU A 104 14.33 -8.43 -4.87
N VAL A 105 13.79 -8.51 -6.08
CA VAL A 105 13.95 -7.41 -7.05
C VAL A 105 13.11 -6.26 -6.53
N GLN A 106 13.81 -5.38 -5.91
CA GLN A 106 13.33 -4.17 -5.31
C GLN A 106 13.45 -3.05 -6.35
N ILE A 107 12.77 -1.97 -6.11
CA ILE A 107 13.04 -0.75 -6.85
C ILE A 107 14.49 -0.35 -6.60
N CYS A 108 15.22 -0.10 -7.66
CA CYS A 108 16.62 0.31 -7.61
C CYS A 108 16.77 1.72 -8.15
N ARG A 109 17.54 2.54 -7.45
CA ARG A 109 17.96 3.83 -7.94
C ARG A 109 19.16 3.64 -8.88
N VAL A 110 19.08 4.17 -10.09
CA VAL A 110 20.07 3.94 -11.17
C VAL A 110 20.61 5.21 -11.82
N ASP A 111 20.19 6.40 -11.38
CA ASP A 111 20.58 7.68 -11.97
C ASP A 111 22.10 7.92 -11.96
N GLU A 112 22.83 7.40 -10.96
CA GLU A 112 24.30 7.51 -10.87
C GLU A 112 25.04 6.64 -11.91
N HIS A 113 24.35 5.64 -12.46
CA HIS A 113 24.90 4.67 -13.40
C HIS A 113 24.50 4.93 -14.86
N LEU A 114 23.55 5.84 -15.08
CA LEU A 114 23.04 6.15 -16.41
C LEU A 114 23.76 7.33 -17.06
N SER A 115 23.97 7.25 -18.36
CA SER A 115 24.51 8.39 -19.11
C SER A 115 23.52 9.57 -19.08
N LYS A 116 24.04 10.80 -19.13
CA LYS A 116 23.19 12.00 -19.20
C LYS A 116 22.26 11.98 -20.42
N ASN A 117 22.71 11.43 -21.53
CA ASN A 117 21.90 11.31 -22.74
C ASN A 117 20.72 10.36 -22.51
N PHE A 118 20.95 9.23 -21.82
CA PHE A 118 19.89 8.29 -21.47
C PHE A 118 18.85 8.95 -20.55
N VAL A 119 19.30 9.64 -19.50
CA VAL A 119 18.41 10.34 -18.57
C VAL A 119 17.55 11.39 -19.30
N SER A 120 18.12 12.15 -20.24
CA SER A 120 17.38 13.15 -21.02
C SER A 120 16.35 12.54 -22.00
N MET A 121 16.41 11.23 -22.28
CA MET A 121 15.40 10.54 -23.11
C MET A 121 14.16 10.14 -22.31
N ILE A 122 14.28 10.01 -20.98
CA ILE A 122 13.16 9.61 -20.11
C ILE A 122 12.56 10.77 -19.34
N THR A 123 13.26 11.89 -19.20
CA THR A 123 12.75 13.05 -18.44
C THR A 123 13.44 14.35 -18.84
N ASP A 124 12.69 15.44 -18.69
CA ASP A 124 13.20 16.83 -18.81
C ASP A 124 13.66 17.42 -17.46
N LEU A 125 13.62 16.63 -16.37
CA LEU A 125 14.03 17.09 -15.05
C LEU A 125 15.54 17.30 -14.98
N GLU A 126 15.96 18.39 -14.33
CA GLU A 126 17.35 18.61 -13.96
C GLU A 126 17.74 17.72 -12.77
N SER A 127 18.77 16.89 -12.92
CA SER A 127 19.26 15.99 -11.86
C SER A 127 18.16 15.12 -11.20
N PRO A 128 17.40 14.37 -11.99
CA PRO A 128 16.35 13.51 -11.45
C PRO A 128 16.93 12.34 -10.67
N ILE A 129 16.11 11.73 -9.81
CA ILE A 129 16.28 10.35 -9.40
C ILE A 129 15.62 9.49 -10.49
N VAL A 130 16.34 8.49 -10.98
CA VAL A 130 15.80 7.47 -11.89
C VAL A 130 15.76 6.15 -11.14
N GLU A 131 14.58 5.60 -11.08
CA GLU A 131 14.29 4.32 -10.44
C GLU A 131 13.90 3.28 -11.49
N THR A 132 14.25 2.04 -11.24
CA THR A 132 13.93 0.92 -12.11
C THR A 132 13.44 -0.28 -11.30
N TRP A 133 12.63 -1.09 -11.94
CA TRP A 133 12.13 -2.35 -11.43
C TRP A 133 11.93 -3.34 -12.57
N LYS A 134 12.13 -4.63 -12.32
CA LYS A 134 11.88 -5.67 -13.33
C LYS A 134 10.92 -6.74 -12.85
N ILE A 135 10.27 -7.40 -13.79
CA ILE A 135 9.47 -8.59 -13.55
C ILE A 135 9.72 -9.62 -14.68
N SER A 136 9.82 -10.88 -14.30
CA SER A 136 10.12 -11.96 -15.22
C SER A 136 8.85 -12.80 -15.46
N PRO A 137 8.30 -12.82 -16.68
CA PRO A 137 7.24 -13.77 -17.07
C PRO A 137 7.74 -15.22 -17.02
N HIS A 138 6.84 -16.18 -17.11
CA HIS A 138 7.19 -17.60 -17.24
C HIS A 138 8.10 -17.85 -18.45
N GLU A 139 9.01 -18.81 -18.33
CA GLU A 139 10.00 -19.12 -19.38
C GLU A 139 9.40 -19.65 -20.67
N ASP A 140 8.22 -20.27 -20.58
CA ASP A 140 7.47 -20.86 -21.68
C ASP A 140 6.59 -19.85 -22.45
N VAL A 141 6.48 -18.62 -21.97
CA VAL A 141 5.71 -17.57 -22.64
C VAL A 141 6.48 -17.06 -23.87
N ASP A 142 5.79 -17.00 -25.03
CA ASP A 142 6.42 -16.45 -26.25
C ASP A 142 6.71 -14.94 -26.04
N ARG A 143 7.93 -14.53 -26.34
CA ARG A 143 8.35 -13.11 -26.25
C ARG A 143 7.46 -12.16 -27.03
N LYS A 144 6.82 -12.60 -28.11
CA LYS A 144 5.88 -11.78 -28.87
C LYS A 144 4.63 -11.46 -28.04
N ASP A 145 4.19 -12.41 -27.23
CA ASP A 145 3.04 -12.21 -26.35
C ASP A 145 3.41 -11.27 -25.21
N VAL A 146 4.62 -11.39 -24.65
CA VAL A 146 5.14 -10.42 -23.67
C VAL A 146 5.22 -9.01 -24.26
N TRP A 147 5.74 -8.87 -25.50
CA TRP A 147 5.79 -7.59 -26.19
C TRP A 147 4.41 -6.98 -26.42
N LYS A 148 3.46 -7.78 -26.89
CA LYS A 148 2.09 -7.34 -27.10
C LYS A 148 1.46 -6.90 -25.79
N PHE A 149 1.62 -7.68 -24.74
CA PHE A 149 1.13 -7.35 -23.39
C PHE A 149 1.69 -5.99 -22.91
N VAL A 150 3.00 -5.77 -23.03
CA VAL A 150 3.62 -4.50 -22.58
C VAL A 150 3.10 -3.31 -23.37
N ILE A 151 2.92 -3.45 -24.70
CA ILE A 151 2.34 -2.39 -25.52
C ILE A 151 0.91 -2.09 -25.06
N ASP A 152 0.07 -3.12 -24.96
CA ASP A 152 -1.33 -2.97 -24.53
C ASP A 152 -1.43 -2.35 -23.11
N PHE A 153 -0.55 -2.76 -22.19
CA PHE A 153 -0.47 -2.19 -20.84
C PHE A 153 -0.10 -0.70 -20.87
N MET A 154 0.91 -0.34 -21.62
CA MET A 154 1.39 1.06 -21.71
C MET A 154 0.37 1.99 -22.38
N GLU A 155 -0.37 1.52 -23.40
CA GLU A 155 -1.45 2.28 -24.04
C GLU A 155 -2.61 2.51 -23.07
N ASN A 156 -2.88 1.58 -22.16
CA ASN A 156 -3.95 1.63 -21.18
C ASN A 156 -3.49 2.06 -19.77
N LEU A 157 -2.29 2.64 -19.67
CA LEU A 157 -1.75 3.10 -18.40
C LEU A 157 -2.73 4.05 -17.68
N PRO A 158 -2.99 3.87 -16.37
CA PRO A 158 -3.87 4.74 -15.61
C PRO A 158 -3.53 6.22 -15.78
N LYS A 159 -4.56 7.07 -15.86
CA LYS A 159 -4.41 8.51 -16.14
C LYS A 159 -3.41 9.20 -15.20
N GLY A 160 -3.46 8.87 -13.90
CA GLY A 160 -2.56 9.43 -12.89
C GLY A 160 -1.07 9.06 -13.06
N LEU A 161 -0.79 7.96 -13.78
CA LEU A 161 0.57 7.56 -14.15
C LEU A 161 0.98 8.18 -15.48
N ARG A 162 0.06 8.20 -16.46
CA ARG A 162 0.34 8.73 -17.79
C ARG A 162 0.55 10.24 -17.81
N GLU A 163 -0.20 10.99 -17.00
CA GLU A 163 -0.13 12.45 -16.92
C GLU A 163 0.75 12.93 -15.75
N ASN A 164 1.69 12.09 -15.28
CA ASN A 164 2.59 12.47 -14.21
C ASN A 164 3.52 13.62 -14.67
N PRO A 165 3.64 14.72 -13.89
CA PRO A 165 4.48 15.85 -14.25
C PRO A 165 5.96 15.55 -14.32
N ASP A 166 6.43 14.50 -13.64
CA ASP A 166 7.83 14.06 -13.67
C ASP A 166 8.11 13.08 -14.82
N GLY A 167 7.13 12.79 -15.66
CA GLY A 167 7.17 11.84 -16.76
C GLY A 167 6.42 10.53 -16.45
N ALA A 168 5.85 9.92 -17.48
CA ALA A 168 5.18 8.63 -17.32
C ALA A 168 6.19 7.50 -17.08
N PRO A 169 5.84 6.46 -16.29
CA PRO A 169 6.64 5.24 -16.26
C PRO A 169 6.78 4.64 -17.67
N THR A 170 7.91 4.07 -17.96
CA THR A 170 8.20 3.39 -19.24
C THR A 170 8.50 1.93 -18.98
N ALA A 171 7.87 1.02 -19.72
CA ALA A 171 8.13 -0.42 -19.63
C ALA A 171 8.76 -0.92 -20.93
N LEU A 172 9.77 -1.75 -20.81
CA LEU A 172 10.54 -2.33 -21.91
C LEU A 172 10.67 -3.84 -21.72
N VAL A 173 10.71 -4.58 -22.82
CA VAL A 173 10.99 -6.03 -22.79
C VAL A 173 12.45 -6.25 -23.20
N PHE A 174 13.20 -6.99 -22.40
CA PHE A 174 14.58 -7.34 -22.72
C PHE A 174 14.65 -8.42 -23.77
N ASP A 175 15.41 -8.18 -24.83
CA ASP A 175 15.72 -9.16 -25.88
C ASP A 175 17.17 -8.98 -26.40
N SER A 176 18.09 -9.82 -25.93
CA SER A 176 19.48 -9.76 -26.26
C SER A 176 19.77 -10.05 -27.77
N SER A 177 18.81 -10.70 -28.46
CA SER A 177 18.92 -10.95 -29.90
C SER A 177 18.63 -9.72 -30.77
N LYS A 178 18.00 -8.70 -30.16
CA LYS A 178 17.61 -7.46 -30.83
C LYS A 178 17.97 -6.24 -29.97
N PRO A 179 19.27 -6.01 -29.70
CA PRO A 179 19.72 -4.96 -28.82
C PRO A 179 19.25 -3.56 -29.23
N LEU A 180 19.02 -3.34 -30.53
CA LEU A 180 18.48 -2.08 -31.04
C LEU A 180 16.95 -1.96 -30.89
N ASN A 181 16.24 -3.07 -30.80
CA ASN A 181 14.76 -3.08 -30.67
C ASN A 181 14.31 -3.28 -29.23
N GLY A 182 15.07 -4.01 -28.39
CA GLY A 182 14.73 -4.29 -27.01
C GLY A 182 14.69 -3.04 -26.12
N PHE A 183 15.45 -2.02 -26.50
CA PHE A 183 15.47 -0.70 -25.89
C PHE A 183 15.29 0.40 -26.96
N SER A 184 14.47 0.16 -27.97
CA SER A 184 14.37 1.03 -29.16
C SER A 184 14.13 2.50 -28.85
N ALA A 185 13.48 2.81 -27.75
CA ALA A 185 13.33 4.18 -27.26
C ALA A 185 14.58 4.73 -26.57
N LEU A 186 15.49 3.87 -26.10
CA LEU A 186 16.61 4.25 -25.24
C LEU A 186 17.98 4.02 -25.94
N GLY A 187 17.97 3.43 -27.12
CA GLY A 187 19.17 3.17 -27.92
C GLY A 187 20.17 2.17 -27.34
N PRO A 188 21.25 1.86 -28.08
CA PRO A 188 22.27 0.90 -27.63
C PRO A 188 23.03 1.36 -26.38
N GLU A 189 23.28 2.66 -26.23
CA GLU A 189 23.98 3.21 -25.06
C GLU A 189 23.20 2.99 -23.74
N GLY A 190 21.87 2.95 -23.80
CA GLY A 190 21.03 2.66 -22.66
C GLY A 190 21.17 1.21 -22.21
N LEU A 191 21.22 0.28 -23.15
CA LEU A 191 21.41 -1.14 -22.86
C LEU A 191 22.79 -1.40 -22.22
N ASP A 192 23.86 -0.88 -22.81
CA ASP A 192 25.21 -1.03 -22.28
C ASP A 192 25.33 -0.42 -20.88
N SER A 193 24.74 0.76 -20.65
CA SER A 193 24.72 1.41 -19.34
C SER A 193 23.99 0.57 -18.29
N ILE A 194 22.91 -0.12 -18.65
CA ILE A 194 22.16 -0.98 -17.74
C ILE A 194 22.92 -2.28 -17.47
N LEU A 195 23.50 -2.91 -18.48
CA LEU A 195 24.20 -4.19 -18.33
C LEU A 195 25.53 -4.04 -17.58
N ASP A 196 26.26 -2.94 -17.83
CA ASP A 196 27.60 -2.74 -17.29
C ASP A 196 27.62 -2.09 -15.89
N HIS A 197 26.55 -1.40 -15.48
CA HIS A 197 26.56 -0.52 -14.31
C HIS A 197 25.47 -0.81 -13.27
N LEU A 198 24.62 -1.82 -13.47
CA LEU A 198 23.68 -2.21 -12.44
C LEU A 198 24.44 -2.77 -11.22
N PRO A 199 24.17 -2.27 -10.00
CA PRO A 199 24.88 -2.72 -8.82
C PRO A 199 24.78 -4.25 -8.67
N GLU A 200 25.89 -4.90 -8.38
CA GLU A 200 25.87 -6.30 -7.94
C GLU A 200 24.95 -6.40 -6.71
N GLY A 201 23.89 -7.18 -6.80
CA GLY A 201 22.89 -7.30 -5.74
C GLY A 201 21.59 -6.51 -5.96
N ALA A 202 21.50 -5.65 -6.98
CA ALA A 202 20.26 -4.93 -7.35
C ALA A 202 19.19 -5.83 -8.00
N GLY A 203 19.29 -7.14 -7.90
CA GLY A 203 18.34 -8.10 -8.48
C GLY A 203 18.36 -8.19 -10.01
N PHE A 204 19.18 -7.39 -10.68
CA PHE A 204 19.41 -7.43 -12.12
C PHE A 204 20.65 -8.25 -12.50
N SER A 205 21.19 -9.02 -11.57
CA SER A 205 22.36 -9.87 -11.78
C SER A 205 22.18 -10.91 -12.90
N SER A 206 20.94 -11.12 -13.36
CA SER A 206 20.62 -11.82 -14.58
C SER A 206 19.41 -11.18 -15.25
N LEU A 207 19.60 -10.58 -16.42
CA LEU A 207 18.51 -10.23 -17.32
C LEU A 207 18.30 -11.40 -18.29
N ASP A 208 17.13 -11.99 -18.22
CA ASP A 208 16.70 -13.04 -19.14
C ASP A 208 15.85 -12.45 -20.25
N ASN A 209 15.95 -13.05 -21.44
CA ASN A 209 15.15 -12.62 -22.57
C ASN A 209 13.66 -12.81 -22.26
N GLY A 210 12.89 -11.74 -22.37
CA GLY A 210 11.48 -11.68 -21.99
C GLY A 210 11.23 -10.95 -20.67
N ASP A 211 12.27 -10.60 -19.91
CA ASP A 211 12.11 -9.75 -18.71
C ASP A 211 11.50 -8.40 -19.08
N ILE A 212 10.55 -7.95 -18.27
CA ILE A 212 9.94 -6.64 -18.41
C ILE A 212 10.61 -5.70 -17.40
N ILE A 213 11.17 -4.60 -17.89
CA ILE A 213 11.86 -3.61 -17.08
C ILE A 213 11.08 -2.31 -17.13
N MET A 214 10.80 -1.73 -15.97
CA MET A 214 10.17 -0.42 -15.84
C MET A 214 11.17 0.62 -15.38
N PHE A 215 11.04 1.84 -15.91
CA PHE A 215 11.80 3.02 -15.51
C PHE A 215 10.85 4.14 -15.15
N GLN A 216 11.20 4.92 -14.13
CA GLN A 216 10.51 6.14 -13.73
C GLN A 216 11.52 7.17 -13.27
N ALA A 217 11.42 8.37 -13.80
CA ALA A 217 12.12 9.52 -13.27
C ALA A 217 11.25 10.28 -12.26
N ARG A 218 11.87 10.85 -11.24
CA ARG A 218 11.20 11.75 -10.28
C ARG A 218 12.15 12.85 -9.81
N LYS A 219 11.59 13.90 -9.26
CA LYS A 219 12.36 14.96 -8.60
C LYS A 219 13.25 14.39 -7.50
N ASN A 220 14.45 14.96 -7.35
CA ASN A 220 15.36 14.59 -6.27
C ASN A 220 14.86 15.21 -4.95
N GLN A 221 13.84 14.60 -4.39
CA GLN A 221 13.21 14.97 -3.12
C GLN A 221 12.95 13.72 -2.30
N PRO A 222 12.91 13.80 -0.97
CA PRO A 222 12.48 12.70 -0.12
C PRO A 222 11.10 12.18 -0.57
N GLN A 223 10.93 10.87 -0.56
CA GLN A 223 9.64 10.27 -0.85
C GLN A 223 8.63 10.61 0.24
N GLN A 224 7.40 10.87 -0.15
CA GLN A 224 6.31 11.27 0.72
C GLN A 224 5.01 10.61 0.27
N GLY A 225 4.03 10.57 1.19
CA GLY A 225 2.73 9.97 0.91
C GLY A 225 2.73 8.45 0.98
N GLY A 226 1.73 7.84 0.37
CA GLY A 226 1.48 6.39 0.45
C GLY A 226 2.13 5.57 -0.65
N SER A 227 2.51 6.19 -1.78
CA SER A 227 3.11 5.48 -2.92
C SER A 227 3.93 6.40 -3.82
N THR A 228 4.91 5.80 -4.51
CA THR A 228 5.60 6.44 -5.64
C THR A 228 4.93 6.05 -6.95
N LYS A 229 5.18 6.80 -8.01
CA LYS A 229 4.62 6.48 -9.34
C LYS A 229 5.13 5.16 -9.89
N LEU A 230 6.38 4.82 -9.62
CA LEU A 230 6.92 3.49 -9.96
C LEU A 230 6.25 2.39 -9.12
N GLY A 231 5.99 2.63 -7.82
CA GLY A 231 5.28 1.70 -6.96
C GLY A 231 3.85 1.42 -7.44
N GLU A 232 3.10 2.47 -7.80
CA GLU A 232 1.76 2.34 -8.40
C GLU A 232 1.81 1.54 -9.72
N ALA A 233 2.76 1.88 -10.60
CA ALA A 233 2.92 1.21 -11.88
C ALA A 233 3.34 -0.27 -11.72
N ARG A 234 4.22 -0.56 -10.76
CA ARG A 234 4.66 -1.90 -10.38
C ARG A 234 3.47 -2.79 -9.98
N ILE A 235 2.60 -2.29 -9.11
CA ILE A 235 1.40 -3.00 -8.66
C ILE A 235 0.45 -3.22 -9.85
N ALA A 236 0.21 -2.20 -10.66
CA ALA A 236 -0.66 -2.28 -11.82
C ALA A 236 -0.16 -3.31 -12.87
N LEU A 237 1.15 -3.28 -13.18
CA LEU A 237 1.76 -4.22 -14.10
C LEU A 237 1.68 -5.66 -13.59
N TYR A 238 1.97 -5.88 -12.31
CA TYR A 238 1.87 -7.20 -11.71
C TYR A 238 0.46 -7.80 -11.85
N HIS A 239 -0.57 -7.04 -11.47
CA HIS A 239 -1.95 -7.52 -11.58
C HIS A 239 -2.34 -7.80 -13.04
N ALA A 240 -1.98 -6.92 -13.96
CA ALA A 240 -2.23 -7.14 -15.38
C ALA A 240 -1.48 -8.37 -15.93
N ALA A 241 -0.25 -8.62 -15.49
CA ALA A 241 0.54 -9.78 -15.89
C ALA A 241 -0.04 -11.09 -15.36
N VAL A 242 -0.56 -11.09 -14.12
CA VAL A 242 -1.27 -12.24 -13.54
C VAL A 242 -2.57 -12.51 -14.31
N GLU A 243 -3.37 -11.48 -14.61
CA GLU A 243 -4.60 -11.61 -15.39
C GLU A 243 -4.33 -12.12 -16.81
N ALA A 244 -3.21 -11.73 -17.41
CA ALA A 244 -2.80 -12.21 -18.71
C ALA A 244 -2.17 -13.63 -18.70
N GLY A 245 -2.00 -14.24 -17.52
CA GLY A 245 -1.37 -15.56 -17.37
C GLY A 245 0.14 -15.58 -17.62
N LEU A 246 0.80 -14.43 -17.57
CA LEU A 246 2.25 -14.33 -17.75
C LEU A 246 3.02 -14.70 -16.48
N ILE A 247 2.37 -14.62 -15.32
CA ILE A 247 2.95 -14.83 -14.00
C ILE A 247 1.92 -15.52 -13.12
N ASP A 248 2.37 -16.47 -12.30
CA ASP A 248 1.51 -17.11 -11.31
C ASP A 248 1.13 -16.15 -10.20
N ARG A 249 -0.10 -16.31 -9.73
CA ARG A 249 -0.57 -15.61 -8.56
C ARG A 249 -0.05 -16.27 -7.28
N ASP A 250 0.51 -15.49 -6.38
CA ASP A 250 0.80 -15.94 -5.00
C ASP A 250 -0.44 -15.66 -4.13
N ASP A 251 -1.14 -16.71 -3.72
CA ASP A 251 -2.32 -16.63 -2.85
C ASP A 251 -1.98 -16.68 -1.35
N SER A 252 -0.68 -16.68 -1.00
CA SER A 252 -0.25 -16.69 0.39
C SER A 252 -0.56 -15.38 1.11
N PHE A 253 -0.65 -15.45 2.44
CA PHE A 253 -0.88 -14.28 3.29
C PHE A 253 0.46 -13.82 3.90
N LYS A 254 0.90 -12.61 3.51
CA LYS A 254 2.17 -12.02 3.92
C LYS A 254 1.92 -10.81 4.82
N PHE A 255 2.08 -11.00 6.12
CA PHE A 255 1.95 -9.94 7.11
C PHE A 255 3.23 -9.14 7.26
N LEU A 256 3.08 -7.83 7.45
CA LEU A 256 4.18 -6.89 7.60
C LEU A 256 3.79 -5.78 8.57
N TRP A 257 4.66 -5.47 9.53
CA TRP A 257 4.63 -4.23 10.28
C TRP A 257 5.42 -3.16 9.54
N VAL A 258 4.79 -2.02 9.28
CA VAL A 258 5.48 -0.81 8.82
C VAL A 258 5.61 0.16 9.98
N THR A 259 6.82 0.66 10.21
CA THR A 259 7.16 1.52 11.35
C THR A 259 7.99 2.73 10.93
N ASP A 260 8.37 3.56 11.87
CA ASP A 260 9.25 4.72 11.65
C ASP A 260 8.68 5.72 10.61
N PHE A 261 7.36 5.91 10.59
CA PHE A 261 6.72 6.91 9.72
C PHE A 261 7.22 8.32 10.02
N PRO A 262 7.26 9.23 9.04
CA PRO A 262 7.49 10.63 9.31
C PRO A 262 6.37 11.17 10.21
N MET A 263 6.73 12.05 11.15
CA MET A 263 5.74 12.64 12.05
C MET A 263 4.90 13.70 11.35
N PHE A 264 5.52 14.41 10.42
CA PHE A 264 4.92 15.47 9.63
C PHE A 264 5.30 15.32 8.16
N THR A 265 4.39 15.73 7.28
CA THR A 265 4.58 15.79 5.83
C THR A 265 4.22 17.18 5.32
N PRO A 266 4.95 17.73 4.34
CA PRO A 266 4.56 18.97 3.68
C PRO A 266 3.13 18.91 3.18
N GLU A 267 2.41 20.03 3.25
CA GLU A 267 1.05 20.15 2.71
C GLU A 267 1.11 20.26 1.18
N GLU A 268 0.26 19.50 0.50
CA GLU A 268 -0.01 19.67 -0.93
C GLU A 268 -1.11 20.72 -1.15
N GLU A 269 -1.08 21.42 -2.30
CA GLU A 269 -2.12 22.40 -2.65
C GLU A 269 -3.51 21.73 -2.66
N GLY A 270 -4.39 22.19 -1.78
CA GLY A 270 -5.77 21.69 -1.68
C GLY A 270 -5.99 20.63 -0.60
N ASP A 271 -4.96 20.21 0.11
CA ASP A 271 -5.11 19.28 1.22
C ASP A 271 -5.65 20.00 2.48
N VAL A 272 -6.82 19.52 2.96
CA VAL A 272 -7.41 19.98 4.23
C VAL A 272 -6.84 19.13 5.37
N GLY A 273 -5.51 19.10 5.48
CA GLY A 273 -4.80 18.30 6.46
C GLY A 273 -5.08 18.71 7.91
N GLN A 274 -4.62 17.88 8.84
CA GLN A 274 -4.64 18.19 10.29
C GLN A 274 -3.49 19.13 10.68
N GLY A 275 -3.16 20.08 9.80
CA GLY A 275 -2.15 21.09 9.96
C GLY A 275 -2.72 22.43 10.45
N GLY A 276 -1.86 23.43 10.41
CA GLY A 276 -2.14 24.84 10.68
C GLY A 276 -1.45 25.70 9.62
N ALA A 277 -0.82 26.80 10.02
CA ALA A 277 -0.11 27.72 9.12
C ALA A 277 1.39 27.39 8.98
N SER A 278 1.81 26.16 9.27
CA SER A 278 3.23 25.76 9.24
C SER A 278 3.72 25.37 7.83
N GLY A 279 2.84 25.08 6.89
CA GLY A 279 3.16 24.53 5.56
C GLY A 279 3.41 23.02 5.58
N PHE A 280 3.11 22.35 6.68
CA PHE A 280 3.09 20.91 6.82
C PHE A 280 2.02 20.47 7.81
N SER A 281 1.56 19.23 7.68
CA SER A 281 0.56 18.62 8.54
C SER A 281 1.09 17.36 9.24
N ALA A 282 0.37 16.88 10.23
CA ALA A 282 0.69 15.57 10.82
C ALA A 282 0.41 14.47 9.80
N THR A 283 1.33 13.55 9.62
CA THR A 283 1.21 12.46 8.63
C THR A 283 -0.05 11.61 8.88
N HIS A 284 -0.32 11.25 10.13
CA HIS A 284 -1.56 10.53 10.51
C HIS A 284 -2.45 11.43 11.38
N HIS A 285 -2.00 11.73 12.59
CA HIS A 285 -2.68 12.65 13.49
C HIS A 285 -1.70 13.27 14.50
N PRO A 286 -1.98 14.49 15.00
CA PRO A 286 -1.00 15.26 15.76
C PRO A 286 -0.79 14.81 17.22
N PHE A 287 -1.41 13.71 17.65
CA PHE A 287 -1.24 13.14 19.00
C PHE A 287 -0.38 11.89 19.05
N THR A 288 0.29 11.53 17.97
CA THR A 288 1.32 10.48 17.96
C THR A 288 2.58 11.01 18.62
N ALA A 289 3.18 10.21 19.50
CA ALA A 289 4.44 10.55 20.13
C ALA A 289 5.60 10.42 19.16
N PRO A 290 6.66 11.24 19.30
CA PRO A 290 7.94 11.01 18.64
C PRO A 290 8.51 9.63 19.00
N HIS A 291 9.19 8.98 18.06
CA HIS A 291 9.67 7.61 18.23
C HIS A 291 10.78 7.51 19.28
N SER A 292 11.77 8.40 19.24
CA SER A 292 12.94 8.38 20.10
C SER A 292 13.21 9.73 20.77
N GLN A 293 14.19 9.77 21.70
CA GLN A 293 14.63 11.04 22.30
C GLN A 293 15.23 12.00 21.26
N ASP A 294 15.85 11.49 20.23
CA ASP A 294 16.41 12.34 19.17
C ASP A 294 15.29 12.93 18.31
N ASP A 295 14.22 12.19 18.07
CA ASP A 295 13.02 12.71 17.39
C ASP A 295 12.34 13.82 18.22
N TYR A 296 12.34 13.71 19.56
CA TYR A 296 11.90 14.83 20.42
C TYR A 296 12.74 16.08 20.23
N LYS A 297 14.08 15.97 20.08
CA LYS A 297 14.95 17.11 19.81
C LYS A 297 14.69 17.71 18.45
N LEU A 298 14.41 16.88 17.44
CA LEU A 298 14.09 17.32 16.09
C LEU A 298 12.84 18.19 16.03
N LEU A 299 11.88 18.02 16.94
CA LEU A 299 10.72 18.92 17.02
C LEU A 299 11.11 20.40 17.19
N PHE A 300 12.24 20.68 17.81
CA PHE A 300 12.72 22.05 18.05
C PHE A 300 13.62 22.59 16.93
N THR A 301 14.16 21.73 16.08
CA THR A 301 15.18 22.10 15.09
C THR A 301 14.75 21.85 13.66
N ASP A 302 14.22 20.67 13.36
CA ASP A 302 13.77 20.23 12.03
C ASP A 302 12.63 19.22 12.16
N PRO A 303 11.39 19.66 12.41
CA PRO A 303 10.25 18.78 12.67
C PRO A 303 9.95 17.79 11.54
N LEU A 304 10.27 18.14 10.28
CA LEU A 304 10.03 17.27 9.12
C LEU A 304 10.92 16.02 9.10
N LYS A 305 12.01 16.02 9.86
CA LYS A 305 12.87 14.83 10.03
C LYS A 305 12.47 13.95 11.21
N ALA A 306 11.56 14.42 12.08
CA ALA A 306 11.12 13.65 13.25
C ALA A 306 10.28 12.46 12.82
N LYS A 307 10.56 11.30 13.41
CA LYS A 307 9.80 10.07 13.22
C LYS A 307 8.74 9.91 14.28
N ALA A 308 7.59 9.41 13.85
CA ALA A 308 6.46 9.07 14.70
C ALA A 308 6.62 7.64 15.26
N ASP A 309 6.19 7.44 16.48
CA ASP A 309 6.00 6.10 17.05
C ASP A 309 4.64 5.54 16.62
N HIS A 310 4.51 5.42 15.31
CA HIS A 310 3.35 4.91 14.58
C HIS A 310 3.70 3.58 13.91
N TYR A 311 2.74 2.70 13.83
CA TYR A 311 2.90 1.38 13.22
C TYR A 311 1.61 0.95 12.53
N ASP A 312 1.75 0.46 11.29
CA ASP A 312 0.68 -0.13 10.49
C ASP A 312 0.90 -1.62 10.31
N LEU A 313 -0.16 -2.40 10.44
CA LEU A 313 -0.18 -3.80 10.06
C LEU A 313 -0.70 -3.91 8.64
N VAL A 314 0.17 -4.38 7.76
CA VAL A 314 -0.12 -4.57 6.34
C VAL A 314 -0.24 -6.05 6.02
N LEU A 315 -1.22 -6.40 5.22
CA LEU A 315 -1.41 -7.74 4.66
C LEU A 315 -1.62 -7.62 3.15
N ASN A 316 -0.71 -8.21 2.38
CA ASN A 316 -0.86 -8.28 0.92
C ASN A 316 -1.13 -6.92 0.25
N GLY A 317 -0.41 -5.88 0.66
CA GLY A 317 -0.59 -4.54 0.11
C GLY A 317 -1.75 -3.73 0.71
N VAL A 318 -2.48 -4.29 1.67
CA VAL A 318 -3.61 -3.64 2.32
C VAL A 318 -3.29 -3.37 3.80
N GLU A 319 -3.46 -2.13 4.23
CA GLU A 319 -3.43 -1.79 5.66
C GLU A 319 -4.64 -2.40 6.35
N LEU A 320 -4.40 -3.38 7.20
CA LEU A 320 -5.44 -3.98 8.03
C LEU A 320 -5.81 -3.12 9.23
N GLY A 321 -4.86 -2.36 9.73
CA GLY A 321 -5.06 -1.46 10.84
C GLY A 321 -3.78 -0.77 11.23
N GLY A 322 -3.92 0.26 12.04
CA GLY A 322 -2.80 1.06 12.49
C GLY A 322 -2.93 1.46 13.96
N GLY A 323 -1.83 1.93 14.49
CA GLY A 323 -1.75 2.37 15.86
C GLY A 323 -0.55 3.25 16.15
N SER A 324 -0.50 3.78 17.34
CA SER A 324 0.66 4.58 17.75
C SER A 324 0.77 4.64 19.26
N ARG A 325 1.98 4.90 19.74
CA ARG A 325 2.16 5.43 21.08
C ARG A 325 1.73 6.90 21.08
N ARG A 326 0.93 7.26 22.06
CA ARG A 326 0.32 8.58 22.14
C ARG A 326 1.17 9.56 22.97
N ILE A 327 1.04 10.84 22.67
CA ILE A 327 1.51 11.89 23.55
C ILE A 327 0.62 11.86 24.80
N HIS A 328 1.24 11.75 25.98
CA HIS A 328 0.56 11.71 27.28
C HIS A 328 0.84 12.92 28.15
N VAL A 329 1.68 13.87 27.68
CA VAL A 329 2.05 15.12 28.36
C VAL A 329 1.35 16.28 27.66
N ALA A 330 0.48 16.99 28.39
CA ALA A 330 -0.35 18.05 27.83
C ALA A 330 0.48 19.23 27.25
N GLU A 331 1.56 19.60 27.92
CA GLU A 331 2.46 20.70 27.49
C GLU A 331 3.12 20.40 26.15
N LEU A 332 3.53 19.15 25.93
CA LEU A 332 4.09 18.72 24.66
C LEU A 332 3.02 18.73 23.56
N GLN A 333 1.80 18.28 23.87
CA GLN A 333 0.70 18.30 22.91
C GLN A 333 0.33 19.73 22.49
N GLU A 334 0.29 20.66 23.46
CA GLU A 334 0.05 22.08 23.19
C GLU A 334 1.17 22.70 22.34
N PHE A 335 2.42 22.35 22.64
CA PHE A 335 3.57 22.81 21.87
C PHE A 335 3.46 22.34 20.41
N ILE A 336 3.09 21.09 20.15
CA ILE A 336 2.92 20.59 18.80
C ILE A 336 1.80 21.35 18.06
N PHE A 337 0.65 21.55 18.70
CA PHE A 337 -0.46 22.28 18.09
C PHE A 337 -0.12 23.73 17.79
N ARG A 338 0.44 24.44 18.77
CA ARG A 338 0.66 25.89 18.71
C ARG A 338 1.93 26.26 17.95
N ASP A 339 3.05 25.60 18.29
CA ASP A 339 4.37 26.07 17.85
C ASP A 339 4.89 25.31 16.62
N ILE A 340 4.60 24.00 16.52
CA ILE A 340 5.01 23.18 15.39
C ILE A 340 4.01 23.34 14.25
N LEU A 341 2.75 22.97 14.46
CA LEU A 341 1.71 23.02 13.41
C LEU A 341 1.13 24.41 13.19
N LYS A 342 1.35 25.35 14.12
CA LYS A 342 0.81 26.73 14.09
C LYS A 342 -0.70 26.75 13.89
N MET A 343 -1.41 25.87 14.58
CA MET A 343 -2.86 25.81 14.54
C MET A 343 -3.50 27.09 15.10
N GLU A 344 -4.59 27.54 14.52
CA GLU A 344 -5.38 28.64 15.03
C GLU A 344 -5.97 28.31 16.41
N LYS A 345 -6.12 29.35 17.24
CA LYS A 345 -6.62 29.20 18.63
C LYS A 345 -7.98 28.52 18.71
N ASP A 346 -8.86 28.79 17.75
CA ASP A 346 -10.20 28.19 17.75
C ASP A 346 -10.15 26.70 17.37
N LYS A 347 -9.27 26.33 16.45
CA LYS A 347 -9.01 24.91 16.13
C LYS A 347 -8.41 24.16 17.34
N ILE A 348 -7.48 24.78 18.08
CA ILE A 348 -6.92 24.19 19.32
C ILE A 348 -8.01 24.00 20.39
N LYS A 349 -8.99 24.92 20.47
CA LYS A 349 -10.11 24.78 21.43
C LYS A 349 -10.95 23.52 21.20
N GLU A 350 -11.05 23.04 19.96
CA GLU A 350 -11.75 21.77 19.65
C GLU A 350 -11.11 20.59 20.38
N PHE A 351 -9.79 20.64 20.61
CA PHE A 351 -9.03 19.64 21.37
C PHE A 351 -8.99 19.90 22.88
N SER A 352 -9.76 20.89 23.39
CA SER A 352 -9.71 21.26 24.81
C SER A 352 -10.07 20.10 25.75
N HIS A 353 -10.94 19.19 25.33
CA HIS A 353 -11.30 17.99 26.10
C HIS A 353 -10.11 17.03 26.23
N LEU A 354 -9.33 16.82 25.16
CA LEU A 354 -8.12 16.01 25.16
C LEU A 354 -7.06 16.63 26.09
N LEU A 355 -6.78 17.93 25.94
CA LEU A 355 -5.78 18.62 26.75
C LEU A 355 -6.16 18.61 28.24
N LYS A 356 -7.44 18.73 28.58
CA LYS A 356 -7.94 18.60 29.97
C LYS A 356 -7.70 17.19 30.52
N ALA A 357 -7.97 16.16 29.72
CA ALA A 357 -7.75 14.78 30.11
C ALA A 357 -6.27 14.50 30.37
N LEU A 358 -5.39 14.97 29.48
CA LEU A 358 -3.94 14.83 29.64
C LEU A 358 -3.43 15.52 30.91
N ARG A 359 -3.92 16.75 31.22
CA ARG A 359 -3.55 17.50 32.44
C ARG A 359 -4.08 16.85 33.73
N ALA A 360 -5.19 16.13 33.65
CA ALA A 360 -5.72 15.40 34.82
C ALA A 360 -4.86 14.20 35.22
N GLY A 361 -3.89 13.84 34.39
CA GLY A 361 -2.96 12.73 34.56
C GLY A 361 -3.30 11.58 33.62
N CYS A 362 -2.40 11.37 32.68
CA CYS A 362 -2.50 10.29 31.69
C CYS A 362 -1.20 9.48 31.71
N PRO A 363 -1.23 8.15 31.91
CA PRO A 363 -0.03 7.33 31.80
C PRO A 363 0.42 7.24 30.33
N PRO A 364 1.68 6.86 30.07
CA PRO A 364 2.08 6.42 28.74
C PRO A 364 1.14 5.34 28.23
N HIS A 365 0.62 5.53 27.03
CA HIS A 365 -0.34 4.62 26.43
C HIS A 365 -0.14 4.50 24.91
N ALA A 366 -0.54 3.38 24.37
CA ALA A 366 -0.56 3.08 22.96
C ALA A 366 -1.84 2.33 22.63
N GLY A 367 -2.17 2.24 21.37
CA GLY A 367 -3.34 1.51 20.92
C GLY A 367 -3.19 1.05 19.47
N PHE A 368 -4.08 0.15 19.08
CA PHE A 368 -4.18 -0.37 17.74
C PHE A 368 -5.66 -0.49 17.36
N ALA A 369 -6.00 -0.12 16.14
CA ALA A 369 -7.34 -0.28 15.60
C ALA A 369 -7.27 -1.10 14.32
N ILE A 370 -7.98 -2.23 14.29
CA ILE A 370 -8.10 -3.05 13.10
C ILE A 370 -9.30 -2.60 12.26
N GLY A 371 -9.10 -2.45 10.97
CA GLY A 371 -10.18 -2.24 10.00
C GLY A 371 -10.89 -3.55 9.70
N PHE A 372 -11.93 -3.85 10.46
CA PHE A 372 -12.60 -5.14 10.40
C PHE A 372 -13.11 -5.48 8.98
N ASP A 373 -13.73 -4.52 8.29
CA ASP A 373 -14.21 -4.73 6.93
C ASP A 373 -13.07 -5.00 5.94
N ARG A 374 -11.93 -4.30 6.09
CA ARG A 374 -10.73 -4.57 5.29
C ARG A 374 -10.17 -5.97 5.56
N PHE A 375 -10.14 -6.36 6.84
CA PHE A 375 -9.70 -7.68 7.24
C PHE A 375 -10.55 -8.78 6.59
N VAL A 376 -11.88 -8.64 6.65
CA VAL A 376 -12.82 -9.58 6.02
C VAL A 376 -12.66 -9.57 4.50
N ALA A 377 -12.50 -8.41 3.87
CA ALA A 377 -12.32 -8.31 2.42
C ALA A 377 -11.07 -9.06 1.93
N VAL A 378 -9.94 -8.88 2.63
CA VAL A 378 -8.69 -9.59 2.28
C VAL A 378 -8.83 -11.10 2.49
N LEU A 379 -9.45 -11.54 3.59
CA LEU A 379 -9.68 -12.95 3.88
C LEU A 379 -10.61 -13.63 2.86
N SER A 380 -11.65 -12.93 2.42
CA SER A 380 -12.61 -13.44 1.45
C SER A 380 -12.13 -13.29 0.00
N GLY A 381 -10.97 -12.68 -0.24
CA GLY A 381 -10.50 -12.36 -1.59
C GLY A 381 -11.43 -11.39 -2.34
N ALA A 382 -12.23 -10.59 -1.61
CA ALA A 382 -13.13 -9.62 -2.21
C ALA A 382 -12.34 -8.48 -2.87
N SER A 383 -12.78 -8.06 -4.05
CA SER A 383 -12.13 -6.98 -4.81
C SER A 383 -12.39 -5.60 -4.21
N SER A 384 -13.43 -5.47 -3.40
CA SER A 384 -13.82 -4.23 -2.76
C SER A 384 -14.32 -4.46 -1.34
N VAL A 385 -13.99 -3.55 -0.43
CA VAL A 385 -14.56 -3.51 0.93
C VAL A 385 -16.10 -3.43 0.90
N ARG A 386 -16.69 -2.87 -0.16
CA ARG A 386 -18.15 -2.80 -0.34
C ARG A 386 -18.80 -4.17 -0.45
N ASP A 387 -18.07 -5.17 -0.91
CA ASP A 387 -18.60 -6.51 -1.11
C ASP A 387 -18.81 -7.26 0.21
N VAL A 388 -18.16 -6.80 1.28
CA VAL A 388 -18.24 -7.38 2.63
C VAL A 388 -19.04 -6.52 3.61
N ILE A 389 -19.50 -5.34 3.22
CA ILE A 389 -20.35 -4.47 4.03
C ILE A 389 -21.82 -4.78 3.74
N ALA A 390 -22.61 -5.04 4.79
CA ALA A 390 -24.03 -5.42 4.64
C ALA A 390 -24.88 -4.32 3.95
N PHE A 391 -24.59 -3.04 4.21
CA PHE A 391 -25.33 -1.89 3.66
C PHE A 391 -24.33 -0.85 3.12
N PRO A 392 -23.65 -1.13 1.99
CA PRO A 392 -22.65 -0.24 1.43
C PRO A 392 -23.31 1.01 0.84
N LYS A 393 -22.65 2.17 1.03
CA LYS A 393 -23.05 3.40 0.36
C LYS A 393 -22.47 3.44 -1.06
N ASN A 394 -23.22 4.00 -1.99
CA ASN A 394 -22.74 4.24 -3.34
C ASN A 394 -21.76 5.44 -3.40
N ASN A 395 -21.25 5.76 -4.60
CA ASN A 395 -20.28 6.84 -4.82
C ASN A 395 -20.81 8.24 -4.44
N ASN A 396 -22.14 8.41 -4.37
CA ASN A 396 -22.77 9.65 -3.94
C ASN A 396 -23.07 9.68 -2.44
N GLY A 397 -22.60 8.67 -1.68
CA GLY A 397 -22.84 8.55 -0.24
C GLY A 397 -24.26 8.12 0.12
N VAL A 398 -25.03 7.61 -0.86
CA VAL A 398 -26.43 7.16 -0.67
C VAL A 398 -26.44 5.68 -0.30
N ASP A 399 -27.17 5.34 0.76
CA ASP A 399 -27.55 3.97 1.08
C ASP A 399 -28.73 3.58 0.17
N GLU A 400 -28.48 2.68 -0.76
CA GLU A 400 -29.51 2.27 -1.74
C GLU A 400 -30.63 1.44 -1.12
N PHE A 401 -30.36 0.78 0.01
CA PHE A 401 -31.36 0.00 0.74
C PHE A 401 -32.30 0.90 1.54
N ALA A 402 -31.74 1.84 2.32
CA ALA A 402 -32.52 2.74 3.17
C ALA A 402 -32.95 4.02 2.42
N GLY A 403 -32.41 4.31 1.25
CA GLY A 403 -32.68 5.53 0.48
C GLY A 403 -32.17 6.81 1.13
N GLY A 404 -31.25 6.70 2.10
CA GLY A 404 -30.69 7.84 2.85
C GLY A 404 -29.29 8.23 2.33
N PRO A 405 -28.86 9.50 2.50
CA PRO A 405 -29.58 10.62 3.07
C PRO A 405 -30.67 11.17 2.14
N GLY A 406 -31.86 11.42 2.69
CA GLY A 406 -32.98 12.04 1.99
C GLY A 406 -33.05 13.56 2.24
N LYS A 407 -33.81 14.28 1.43
CA LYS A 407 -34.08 15.71 1.67
C LYS A 407 -34.97 15.85 2.89
N MET A 408 -34.60 16.70 3.83
CA MET A 408 -35.43 17.03 4.98
C MET A 408 -36.65 17.86 4.56
N THR A 409 -37.81 17.57 5.15
CA THR A 409 -38.99 18.40 5.00
C THR A 409 -38.86 19.72 5.78
N LYS A 410 -39.71 20.70 5.48
CA LYS A 410 -39.71 21.97 6.21
C LYS A 410 -40.01 21.77 7.70
N GLU A 411 -40.91 20.86 8.03
CA GLU A 411 -41.31 20.54 9.42
C GLU A 411 -40.12 19.90 10.15
N GLN A 412 -39.37 19.00 9.53
CA GLN A 412 -38.15 18.41 10.07
C GLN A 412 -37.11 19.48 10.37
N LEU A 413 -36.86 20.39 9.39
CA LEU A 413 -35.91 21.47 9.56
C LEU A 413 -36.31 22.37 10.73
N GLN A 414 -37.62 22.72 10.86
CA GLN A 414 -38.12 23.52 11.98
C GLN A 414 -37.96 22.81 13.34
N THR A 415 -38.22 21.51 13.42
CA THR A 415 -38.03 20.71 14.61
C THR A 415 -36.59 20.76 15.14
N TYR A 416 -35.61 20.77 14.23
CA TYR A 416 -34.20 20.83 14.60
C TYR A 416 -33.61 22.26 14.57
N ASN A 417 -34.43 23.29 14.43
CA ASN A 417 -33.98 24.69 14.27
C ASN A 417 -32.95 24.90 13.15
N LEU A 418 -33.11 24.20 12.03
CA LEU A 418 -32.24 24.28 10.85
C LEU A 418 -32.92 25.06 9.74
N GLN A 419 -32.14 25.69 8.90
CA GLN A 419 -32.61 26.32 7.66
C GLN A 419 -31.56 26.16 6.54
N PHE A 420 -32.03 26.11 5.30
CA PHE A 420 -31.10 26.16 4.18
C PHE A 420 -30.41 27.52 4.11
N ARG A 421 -29.09 27.50 3.92
CA ARG A 421 -28.35 28.74 3.63
C ARG A 421 -28.85 29.30 2.29
N ARG A 422 -29.30 30.53 2.29
CA ARG A 422 -29.59 31.23 1.00
C ARG A 422 -28.26 31.39 0.25
N GLN A 423 -28.20 30.88 -0.98
CA GLN A 423 -27.12 31.26 -1.87
C GLN A 423 -27.37 32.73 -2.23
N GLU A 424 -26.42 33.60 -1.86
CA GLU A 424 -26.38 34.99 -2.30
C GLU A 424 -25.94 35.04 -3.75
#